data_3d58dcece4addce8af000eb5a158d8f6
#
_entry.id   3d58dcece4addce8af000eb5a158d8f6
#
_cell.length_a   1.000
_cell.length_b   1.000
_cell.length_c   1.000
_cell.angle_alpha   90.00
_cell.angle_beta   90.00
_cell.angle_gamma   90.00
#
_symmetry.space_group_name_H-M   'P 1'
#
loop_
_entity.id
_entity.type
_entity.pdbx_description
1 polymer ?
#
loop_
_entity_poly.entity_id
_entity_poly.type
_entity_poly.pdbx_seq_one_letter_code
_entity_poly.pdbx_strand_id
1 'polypeptide(L)'
;VIAEVDRNHPFVTTEMLMPVLAIVRVHDIDEAIEEAFRAERGCKHSAMIHSSNVHNMSKAARKLNTTIFVKNSSSFSGLGFDGEGYTTMTIATPTGEGVTSARSFTRLRRCVLYGDFRIC
;
A
#
# COMPACT_ATOMS: atom_id res chain seq x y z
N VAL A 1 -11.68 16.69 -8.68
CA VAL A 1 -12.66 16.20 -9.66
C VAL A 1 -12.81 14.70 -9.50
N ILE A 2 -14.05 14.21 -9.44
CA ILE A 2 -14.37 12.79 -9.49
C ILE A 2 -15.08 12.54 -10.83
N ALA A 3 -14.59 11.61 -11.61
CA ALA A 3 -15.12 11.29 -12.94
C ALA A 3 -15.40 9.80 -13.08
N GLU A 4 -16.64 9.45 -13.42
CA GLU A 4 -16.97 8.09 -13.85
C GLU A 4 -16.53 7.92 -15.30
N VAL A 5 -15.73 6.88 -15.55
CA VAL A 5 -15.08 6.67 -16.84
C VAL A 5 -15.14 5.19 -17.24
N ASP A 6 -14.93 4.92 -18.53
CA ASP A 6 -14.74 3.55 -19.02
C ASP A 6 -13.44 2.95 -18.47
N ARG A 7 -13.43 1.63 -18.27
CA ARG A 7 -12.27 0.88 -17.75
C ARG A 7 -10.97 1.10 -18.54
N ASN A 8 -11.08 1.42 -19.83
CA ASN A 8 -9.94 1.66 -20.71
C ASN A 8 -9.54 3.14 -20.80
N HIS A 9 -10.25 4.01 -20.08
CA HIS A 9 -9.93 5.43 -20.08
C HIS A 9 -8.52 5.67 -19.48
N PRO A 10 -7.70 6.55 -20.05
CA PRO A 10 -6.34 6.82 -19.56
C PRO A 10 -6.25 7.17 -18.07
N PHE A 11 -7.28 7.81 -17.51
CA PHE A 11 -7.33 8.17 -16.09
C PHE A 11 -7.34 6.97 -15.14
N VAL A 12 -7.64 5.77 -15.62
CA VAL A 12 -7.65 4.55 -14.80
C VAL A 12 -6.23 4.06 -14.51
N THR A 13 -5.34 4.23 -15.48
CA THR A 13 -3.99 3.65 -15.41
C THR A 13 -2.86 4.69 -15.41
N THR A 14 -3.18 5.97 -15.54
CA THR A 14 -2.20 7.05 -15.55
C THR A 14 -2.27 7.81 -14.24
N GLU A 15 -1.14 7.93 -13.56
CA GLU A 15 -1.03 8.77 -12.39
C GLU A 15 -1.16 10.24 -12.80
N MET A 16 -2.19 10.90 -12.28
CA MET A 16 -2.56 12.24 -12.73
C MET A 16 -1.80 13.35 -12.00
N LEU A 17 -1.20 13.09 -10.84
CA LEU A 17 -0.48 14.07 -9.98
C LEU A 17 -1.29 15.33 -9.69
N MET A 18 -2.60 15.21 -9.65
CA MET A 18 -3.58 16.28 -9.41
C MET A 18 -4.85 15.70 -8.78
N PRO A 19 -5.73 16.50 -8.18
CA PRO A 19 -6.93 16.01 -7.51
C PRO A 19 -8.01 15.54 -8.51
N VAL A 20 -7.69 14.50 -9.26
CA VAL A 20 -8.58 13.77 -10.16
C VAL A 20 -8.67 12.32 -9.71
N LEU A 21 -9.89 11.83 -9.57
CA LEU A 21 -10.18 10.44 -9.22
C LEU A 21 -11.07 9.83 -10.30
N ALA A 22 -10.60 8.80 -10.95
CA ALA A 22 -11.38 7.99 -11.86
C ALA A 22 -12.21 6.96 -11.10
N ILE A 23 -13.47 6.78 -11.49
CA ILE A 23 -14.35 5.72 -10.99
C ILE A 23 -14.73 4.83 -12.16
N VAL A 24 -14.55 3.54 -12.00
CA VAL A 24 -14.98 2.52 -12.95
C VAL A 24 -16.06 1.66 -12.28
N ARG A 25 -17.23 1.54 -12.92
CA ARG A 25 -18.27 0.63 -12.44
C ARG A 25 -18.01 -0.79 -12.93
N VAL A 26 -18.30 -1.74 -12.08
CA VAL A 26 -18.14 -3.16 -12.33
C VAL A 26 -19.38 -3.91 -11.84
N HIS A 27 -19.58 -5.16 -12.29
CA HIS A 27 -20.76 -5.94 -11.95
C HIS A 27 -20.67 -6.59 -10.57
N ASP A 28 -19.48 -7.03 -10.19
CA ASP A 28 -19.27 -7.76 -8.95
C ASP A 28 -17.87 -7.53 -8.38
N ILE A 29 -17.62 -8.16 -7.23
CA ILE A 29 -16.36 -8.03 -6.51
C ILE A 29 -15.18 -8.68 -7.26
N ASP A 30 -15.44 -9.72 -8.05
CA ASP A 30 -14.39 -10.42 -8.76
C ASP A 30 -13.87 -9.55 -9.91
N GLU A 31 -14.78 -8.93 -10.65
CA GLU A 31 -14.44 -7.94 -11.66
C GLU A 31 -13.74 -6.74 -11.02
N ALA A 32 -14.20 -6.26 -9.85
CA ALA A 32 -13.55 -5.15 -9.14
C ALA A 32 -12.09 -5.46 -8.81
N ILE A 33 -11.81 -6.66 -8.31
CA ILE A 33 -10.46 -7.09 -7.94
C ILE A 33 -9.56 -7.21 -9.18
N GLU A 34 -10.06 -7.77 -10.28
CA GLU A 34 -9.28 -7.88 -11.51
C GLU A 34 -8.98 -6.51 -12.13
N GLU A 35 -9.96 -5.60 -12.14
CA GLU A 35 -9.74 -4.24 -12.64
C GLU A 35 -8.76 -3.45 -11.75
N ALA A 36 -8.86 -3.59 -10.44
CA ALA A 36 -7.89 -2.98 -9.52
C ALA A 36 -6.48 -3.54 -9.73
N PHE A 37 -6.35 -4.86 -9.93
CA PHE A 37 -5.08 -5.51 -10.23
C PHE A 37 -4.48 -5.01 -11.55
N ARG A 38 -5.33 -4.84 -12.58
CA ARG A 38 -4.91 -4.29 -13.88
C ARG A 38 -4.46 -2.83 -13.74
N ALA A 39 -5.23 -2.03 -13.01
CA ALA A 39 -4.97 -0.59 -12.86
C ALA A 39 -3.68 -0.29 -12.09
N GLU A 40 -3.32 -1.12 -11.11
CA GLU A 40 -2.10 -0.90 -10.30
C GLU A 40 -0.79 -1.19 -11.05
N ARG A 41 -0.86 -1.87 -12.19
CA ARG A 41 0.23 -2.06 -13.17
C ARG A 41 1.52 -2.67 -12.63
N GLY A 42 1.47 -3.44 -11.56
CA GLY A 42 2.63 -4.08 -10.93
C GLY A 42 3.44 -3.16 -10.02
N CYS A 43 2.95 -1.97 -9.69
CA CYS A 43 3.61 -1.06 -8.75
C CYS A 43 3.63 -1.59 -7.32
N LYS A 44 2.63 -2.39 -6.93
CA LYS A 44 2.53 -3.07 -5.63
C LYS A 44 2.67 -2.15 -4.41
N HIS A 45 2.30 -0.88 -4.56
CA HIS A 45 2.46 0.10 -3.50
C HIS A 45 1.35 0.00 -2.45
N SER A 46 0.14 0.42 -2.78
CA SER A 46 -0.97 0.45 -1.83
C SER A 46 -2.30 0.18 -2.49
N ALA A 47 -3.18 -0.48 -1.74
CA ALA A 47 -4.56 -0.71 -2.11
C ALA A 47 -5.48 -0.57 -0.90
N MET A 48 -6.74 -0.26 -1.15
CA MET A 48 -7.77 -0.13 -0.13
C MET A 48 -8.99 -0.93 -0.52
N ILE A 49 -9.68 -1.45 0.47
CA ILE A 49 -11.00 -2.04 0.29
C ILE A 49 -11.96 -1.55 1.36
N HIS A 50 -13.16 -1.15 0.95
CA HIS A 50 -14.26 -0.82 1.85
C HIS A 50 -15.31 -1.92 1.74
N SER A 51 -15.42 -2.75 2.77
CA SER A 51 -16.33 -3.90 2.78
C SER A 51 -16.58 -4.38 4.20
N SER A 52 -17.72 -5.02 4.42
CA SER A 52 -18.02 -5.82 5.61
C SER A 52 -17.81 -7.32 5.39
N ASN A 53 -17.60 -7.74 4.14
CA ASN A 53 -17.43 -9.15 3.78
C ASN A 53 -15.95 -9.56 3.90
N VAL A 54 -15.63 -10.33 4.93
CA VAL A 54 -14.26 -10.80 5.21
C VAL A 54 -13.69 -11.66 4.08
N HIS A 55 -14.52 -12.47 3.42
CA HIS A 55 -14.09 -13.30 2.29
C HIS A 55 -13.61 -12.44 1.11
N ASN A 56 -14.39 -11.41 0.77
CA ASN A 56 -14.05 -10.46 -0.30
C ASN A 56 -12.76 -9.70 0.02
N MET A 57 -12.61 -9.24 1.27
CA MET A 57 -11.40 -8.56 1.72
C MET A 57 -10.17 -9.46 1.62
N SER A 58 -10.28 -10.71 2.04
CA SER A 58 -9.20 -11.69 1.97
C SER A 58 -8.82 -12.02 0.52
N LYS A 59 -9.81 -12.12 -0.37
CA LYS A 59 -9.60 -12.34 -1.81
C LYS A 59 -8.85 -11.17 -2.44
N ALA A 60 -9.29 -9.95 -2.18
CA ALA A 60 -8.64 -8.74 -2.68
C ALA A 60 -7.19 -8.62 -2.17
N ALA A 61 -6.95 -8.79 -0.88
CA ALA A 61 -5.62 -8.71 -0.30
C ALA A 61 -4.63 -9.70 -0.93
N ARG A 62 -5.07 -10.94 -1.15
CA ARG A 62 -4.24 -11.97 -1.80
C ARG A 62 -3.94 -11.66 -3.26
N LYS A 63 -4.94 -11.17 -4.01
CA LYS A 63 -4.78 -10.90 -5.44
C LYS A 63 -3.93 -9.67 -5.68
N LEU A 64 -4.22 -8.57 -4.99
CA LEU A 64 -3.52 -7.31 -5.17
C LEU A 64 -2.08 -7.38 -4.63
N ASN A 65 -1.89 -8.05 -3.50
CA ASN A 65 -0.57 -8.27 -2.90
C ASN A 65 0.29 -7.01 -2.85
N THR A 66 -0.30 -5.92 -2.38
CA THR A 66 0.38 -4.64 -2.21
C THR A 66 1.09 -4.58 -0.87
N THR A 67 2.12 -3.76 -0.76
CA THR A 67 2.88 -3.57 0.48
C THR A 67 2.02 -2.95 1.57
N ILE A 68 1.16 -2.00 1.20
CA ILE A 68 0.16 -1.40 2.10
C ILE A 68 -1.22 -1.85 1.63
N PHE A 69 -1.93 -2.56 2.47
CA PHE A 69 -3.32 -2.95 2.21
C PHE A 69 -4.20 -2.49 3.36
N VAL A 70 -5.13 -1.59 3.06
CA VAL A 70 -5.97 -0.94 4.07
C VAL A 70 -7.43 -1.37 3.93
N LYS A 71 -8.04 -1.69 5.07
CA LYS A 71 -9.44 -2.05 5.16
C LYS A 71 -10.23 -0.90 5.80
N ASN A 72 -11.28 -0.45 5.11
CA ASN A 72 -12.27 0.51 5.63
C ASN A 72 -11.69 1.84 6.14
N SER A 73 -10.54 2.23 5.61
CA SER A 73 -9.91 3.51 5.92
C SER A 73 -9.16 4.04 4.69
N SER A 74 -8.59 5.23 4.81
CA SER A 74 -7.75 5.80 3.76
C SER A 74 -6.36 5.15 3.71
N SER A 75 -5.65 5.30 2.60
CA SER A 75 -4.26 4.82 2.46
C SER A 75 -3.31 5.41 3.51
N PHE A 76 -3.60 6.59 4.03
CA PHE A 76 -2.83 7.21 5.11
C PHE A 76 -2.80 6.41 6.41
N SER A 77 -3.80 5.55 6.65
CA SER A 77 -3.78 4.65 7.80
C SER A 77 -2.60 3.67 7.75
N GLY A 78 -2.18 3.25 6.56
CA GLY A 78 -0.98 2.43 6.38
C GLY A 78 0.33 3.18 6.62
N LEU A 79 0.27 4.52 6.74
CA LEU A 79 1.39 5.40 7.06
C LEU A 79 1.33 5.94 8.50
N GLY A 80 0.45 5.39 9.34
CA GLY A 80 0.32 5.74 10.74
C GLY A 80 -0.71 6.82 11.07
N PHE A 81 -1.47 7.32 10.09
CA PHE A 81 -2.56 8.28 10.34
C PHE A 81 -3.85 7.53 10.72
N ASP A 82 -4.34 7.74 11.95
CA ASP A 82 -5.49 7.01 12.53
C ASP A 82 -5.37 5.48 12.50
N GLY A 83 -4.14 4.97 12.38
CA GLY A 83 -3.87 3.55 12.32
C GLY A 83 -2.42 3.22 12.63
N GLU A 84 -2.13 1.93 12.73
CA GLU A 84 -0.78 1.44 12.89
C GLU A 84 -0.08 1.37 11.53
N GLY A 85 1.11 1.96 11.42
CA GLY A 85 1.86 1.94 10.17
C GLY A 85 3.20 2.66 10.24
N TYR A 86 3.94 2.57 9.17
CA TYR A 86 5.22 3.26 9.01
C TYR A 86 5.03 4.66 8.43
N THR A 87 5.92 5.56 8.76
CA THR A 87 5.84 6.99 8.40
C THR A 87 6.54 7.37 7.11
N THR A 88 6.97 6.40 6.32
CA THR A 88 7.63 6.66 5.05
C THR A 88 6.64 6.70 3.90
N MET A 89 6.91 7.57 2.92
CA MET A 89 6.17 7.69 1.68
C MET A 89 7.00 7.24 0.46
N THR A 90 8.01 6.42 0.67
CA THR A 90 8.82 5.88 -0.41
C THR A 90 8.02 4.86 -1.23
N ILE A 91 8.40 4.64 -2.49
CA ILE A 91 7.83 3.59 -3.32
C ILE A 91 8.05 2.25 -2.62
N ALA A 92 6.97 1.50 -2.43
CA ALA A 92 6.97 0.22 -1.75
C ALA A 92 6.82 -0.93 -2.75
N THR A 93 7.31 -2.10 -2.37
CA THR A 93 7.15 -3.35 -3.10
C THR A 93 6.60 -4.43 -2.17
N PRO A 94 6.13 -5.59 -2.68
CA PRO A 94 5.69 -6.71 -1.84
C PRO A 94 6.77 -7.23 -0.87
N THR A 95 8.04 -6.94 -1.12
CA THR A 95 9.15 -7.28 -0.22
C THR A 95 9.31 -6.31 0.95
N GLY A 96 8.55 -5.22 0.98
CA GLY A 96 8.57 -4.19 2.03
C GLY A 96 9.63 -3.11 1.84
N GLU A 97 10.36 -3.12 0.74
CA GLU A 97 11.27 -2.02 0.40
C GLU A 97 10.50 -0.71 0.28
N GLY A 98 11.00 0.34 0.90
CA GLY A 98 10.33 1.63 0.95
C GLY A 98 9.29 1.76 2.07
N VAL A 99 8.89 0.69 2.75
CA VAL A 99 8.10 0.76 3.98
C VAL A 99 9.05 0.75 5.17
N THR A 100 9.49 1.92 5.56
CA THR A 100 10.54 2.10 6.56
C THR A 100 10.11 3.01 7.71
N SER A 101 10.83 2.94 8.80
CA SER A 101 10.72 3.84 9.95
C SER A 101 12.12 4.33 10.32
N ALA A 102 12.23 5.22 11.28
CA ALA A 102 13.52 5.65 11.81
C ALA A 102 14.43 4.48 12.20
N ARG A 103 13.83 3.39 12.72
CA ARG A 103 14.58 2.18 13.08
C ARG A 103 15.24 1.49 11.88
N SER A 104 14.65 1.58 10.69
CA SER A 104 15.21 0.98 9.48
C SER A 104 16.54 1.58 9.06
N PHE A 105 16.85 2.81 9.50
CA PHE A 105 18.12 3.50 9.24
C PHE A 105 19.17 3.26 10.33
N THR A 106 18.87 2.39 11.29
CA THR A 106 19.83 1.95 12.31
C THR A 106 20.42 0.60 11.93
N ARG A 107 21.50 0.24 12.59
CA ARG A 107 22.10 -1.10 12.44
C ARG A 107 22.15 -1.80 13.79
N LEU A 108 22.00 -3.10 13.79
CA LEU A 108 22.33 -3.91 14.94
C LEU A 108 23.86 -3.96 15.10
N ARG A 109 24.32 -3.67 16.30
CA ARG A 109 25.71 -3.78 16.66
C ARG A 109 25.87 -4.85 17.73
N ARG A 110 26.71 -5.84 17.44
CA ARG A 110 27.16 -6.79 18.45
C ARG A 110 28.49 -6.30 19.03
N CYS A 111 28.51 -6.09 20.32
CA CYS A 111 29.71 -5.74 21.03
C CYS A 111 30.05 -6.85 22.02
N VAL A 112 31.23 -7.44 21.89
CA VAL A 112 31.76 -8.44 22.81
C VAL A 112 32.99 -7.81 23.42
N LEU A 113 32.98 -7.70 24.74
CA LEU A 113 34.04 -7.05 25.50
C LEU A 113 34.84 -8.08 26.24
N TYR A 114 36.16 -7.98 26.13
CA TYR A 114 37.12 -8.74 26.91
C TYR A 114 38.21 -7.79 27.35
N GLY A 115 38.48 -7.75 28.65
CA GLY A 115 39.41 -6.77 29.22
C GLY A 115 38.75 -5.46 29.58
N ASP A 116 39.28 -4.33 29.11
CA ASP A 116 38.75 -3.02 29.48
C ASP A 116 37.34 -2.77 28.99
N PHE A 117 36.55 -2.16 29.85
CA PHE A 117 35.13 -1.92 29.62
C PHE A 117 34.87 -0.47 29.20
N ARG A 118 35.52 0.02 28.17
CA ARG A 118 35.31 1.36 27.68
C ARG A 118 34.98 1.34 26.19
N ILE A 119 33.80 1.92 25.86
CA ILE A 119 33.38 2.18 24.50
C ILE A 119 33.30 3.69 24.32
N CYS A 120 34.14 4.23 23.47
CA CYS A 120 34.14 5.64 23.08
C CYS A 120 33.53 5.82 21.70
#